data_f2bad3061ae8c968e68c104da76ea548
#
_entry.id   f2bad3061ae8c968e68c104da76ea548
#
_cell.length_a   1.000
_cell.length_b   1.000
_cell.length_c   1.000
_cell.angle_alpha   90.00
_cell.angle_beta   90.00
_cell.angle_gamma   90.00
#
_symmetry.space_group_name_H-M   'P 1'
#
loop_
_entity.id
_entity.type
_entity.pdbx_description
1 polymer ?
#
loop_
_entity_poly.entity_id
_entity_poly.type
_entity_poly.pdbx_seq_one_letter_code
_entity_poly.pdbx_strand_id
1 'polypeptide(L)'
;MVVFVDSTECTPCSLSKLRSWNPLIKESRMKKISIDYIFIVAPKQSEMEDINLELGITDLQSSIYLDTAYVFRNQNPSIPNERKYHSFLLDKNDRIVFVGSPVDNDKIKAIYGKTIGVK
;
A
#
# COMPACT_ATOMS: atom_id res chain seq x y z
N MET A 1 -3.01 7.52 -1.41
CA MET A 1 -3.31 6.11 -1.04
C MET A 1 -2.11 5.54 -0.29
N VAL A 2 -2.29 5.12 0.93
CA VAL A 2 -1.25 4.53 1.76
C VAL A 2 -1.47 3.02 1.80
N VAL A 3 -0.41 2.26 1.53
CA VAL A 3 -0.40 0.80 1.60
C VAL A 3 0.70 0.41 2.57
N PHE A 4 0.30 -0.18 3.70
CA PHE A 4 1.21 -0.56 4.77
C PHE A 4 1.35 -2.08 4.83
N VAL A 5 2.58 -2.57 4.87
CA VAL A 5 2.91 -3.98 5.09
C VAL A 5 3.56 -4.12 6.46
N ASP A 6 2.83 -4.70 7.41
CA ASP A 6 3.29 -4.87 8.78
C ASP A 6 4.27 -6.03 8.89
N SER A 7 5.16 -5.94 9.90
CA SER A 7 6.16 -6.99 10.20
C SER A 7 5.54 -8.32 10.64
N THR A 8 4.26 -8.35 11.00
CA THR A 8 3.53 -9.59 11.32
C THR A 8 3.19 -10.42 10.08
N GLU A 9 3.33 -9.83 8.88
CA GLU A 9 3.05 -10.49 7.61
C GLU A 9 4.33 -11.10 7.03
N CYS A 10 4.18 -12.05 6.11
CA CYS A 10 5.30 -12.51 5.30
C CYS A 10 5.71 -11.38 4.34
N THR A 11 6.77 -10.65 4.65
CA THR A 11 7.19 -9.49 3.87
C THR A 11 7.54 -9.85 2.42
N PRO A 12 8.37 -10.88 2.14
CA PRO A 12 8.66 -11.25 0.74
C PRO A 12 7.40 -11.62 -0.03
N CYS A 13 6.45 -12.33 0.59
CA CYS A 13 5.18 -12.70 -0.04
C CYS A 13 4.34 -11.46 -0.38
N SER A 14 4.30 -10.49 0.53
CA SER A 14 3.56 -9.25 0.33
C SER A 14 4.18 -8.40 -0.77
N LEU A 15 5.52 -8.29 -0.80
CA LEU A 15 6.23 -7.55 -1.84
C LEU A 15 5.94 -8.10 -3.24
N SER A 16 5.93 -9.43 -3.39
CA SER A 16 5.65 -10.04 -4.69
C SER A 16 4.23 -9.75 -5.20
N LYS A 17 3.31 -9.43 -4.28
CA LYS A 17 1.92 -9.10 -4.62
C LYS A 17 1.69 -7.61 -4.87
N LEU A 18 2.61 -6.73 -4.50
CA LEU A 18 2.42 -5.30 -4.65
C LEU A 18 2.26 -4.85 -6.11
N ARG A 19 2.83 -5.58 -7.05
CA ARG A 19 2.67 -5.28 -8.48
C ARG A 19 1.21 -5.28 -8.93
N SER A 20 0.30 -5.91 -8.18
CA SER A 20 -1.13 -5.87 -8.47
C SER A 20 -1.73 -4.47 -8.37
N TRP A 21 -1.01 -3.53 -7.76
CA TRP A 21 -1.39 -2.12 -7.72
C TRP A 21 -1.05 -1.36 -9.00
N ASN A 22 -0.16 -1.90 -9.85
CA ASN A 22 0.26 -1.21 -11.08
C ASN A 22 -0.89 -0.76 -11.98
N PRO A 23 -1.95 -1.58 -12.22
CA PRO A 23 -3.08 -1.13 -13.03
C PRO A 23 -3.77 0.12 -12.47
N LEU A 24 -3.94 0.20 -11.14
CA LEU A 24 -4.55 1.36 -10.49
C LEU A 24 -3.66 2.59 -10.58
N ILE A 25 -2.36 2.41 -10.39
CA ILE A 25 -1.37 3.50 -10.50
C ILE A 25 -1.39 4.05 -11.92
N LYS A 26 -1.34 3.17 -12.91
CA LYS A 26 -1.36 3.52 -14.33
C LYS A 26 -2.67 4.24 -14.71
N GLU A 27 -3.80 3.71 -14.27
CA GLU A 27 -5.11 4.30 -14.53
C GLU A 27 -5.21 5.73 -13.98
N SER A 28 -4.74 5.94 -12.76
CA SER A 28 -4.70 7.27 -12.13
C SER A 28 -3.89 8.26 -12.96
N ARG A 29 -2.72 7.83 -13.44
CA ARG A 29 -1.86 8.66 -14.29
C ARG A 29 -2.52 8.99 -15.63
N MET A 30 -3.12 7.99 -16.27
CA MET A 30 -3.78 8.15 -17.57
C MET A 30 -5.00 9.08 -17.50
N LYS A 31 -5.76 8.97 -16.42
CA LYS A 31 -6.95 9.80 -16.19
C LYS A 31 -6.63 11.14 -15.53
N LYS A 32 -5.34 11.42 -15.29
CA LYS A 32 -4.86 12.64 -14.65
C LYS A 32 -5.49 12.90 -13.29
N ILE A 33 -5.75 11.83 -12.54
CA ILE A 33 -6.24 11.91 -11.17
C ILE A 33 -5.05 12.21 -10.27
N SER A 34 -5.16 13.29 -9.48
CA SER A 34 -4.08 13.71 -8.57
C SER A 34 -4.11 12.87 -7.31
N ILE A 35 -3.44 11.72 -7.37
CA ILE A 35 -3.33 10.79 -6.25
C ILE A 35 -1.91 10.22 -6.18
N ASP A 36 -1.33 10.24 -4.98
CA ASP A 36 -0.03 9.65 -4.72
C ASP A 36 -0.22 8.29 -4.07
N TYR A 37 0.59 7.32 -4.47
CA TYR A 37 0.63 5.98 -3.88
C TYR A 37 1.87 5.86 -3.03
N ILE A 38 1.69 5.56 -1.74
CA ILE A 38 2.77 5.47 -0.76
C ILE A 38 2.77 4.05 -0.20
N PHE A 39 3.85 3.31 -0.46
CA PHE A 39 4.02 1.94 0.01
C PHE A 39 5.04 1.93 1.15
N ILE A 40 4.60 1.54 2.34
CA ILE A 40 5.44 1.49 3.55
C ILE A 40 5.54 0.04 3.99
N VAL A 41 6.75 -0.48 4.06
CA VAL A 41 7.01 -1.86 4.45
C VAL A 41 7.84 -1.89 5.72
N ALA A 42 7.33 -2.51 6.77
CA ALA A 42 8.05 -2.74 8.02
C ALA A 42 8.63 -4.16 7.97
N PRO A 43 9.93 -4.32 7.64
CA PRO A 43 10.51 -5.64 7.41
C PRO A 43 10.88 -6.35 8.70
N LYS A 44 10.87 -7.69 8.68
CA LYS A 44 11.53 -8.49 9.71
C LYS A 44 13.01 -8.60 9.37
N GLN A 45 13.88 -8.43 10.35
CA GLN A 45 15.33 -8.56 10.14
C GLN A 45 15.70 -9.94 9.62
N SER A 46 15.03 -10.98 10.06
CA SER A 46 15.26 -12.35 9.60
C SER A 46 14.92 -12.58 8.13
N GLU A 47 14.16 -11.69 7.52
CA GLU A 47 13.73 -11.79 6.12
C GLU A 47 14.46 -10.82 5.19
N MET A 48 15.42 -10.05 5.68
CA MET A 48 16.06 -8.98 4.90
C MET A 48 16.71 -9.47 3.61
N GLU A 49 17.32 -10.64 3.62
CA GLU A 49 17.93 -11.20 2.41
C GLU A 49 16.90 -11.45 1.32
N ASP A 50 15.79 -12.11 1.68
CA ASP A 50 14.69 -12.38 0.76
C ASP A 50 13.98 -11.09 0.32
N ILE A 51 13.87 -10.12 1.21
CA ILE A 51 13.30 -8.81 0.90
C ILE A 51 14.12 -8.10 -0.16
N ASN A 52 15.46 -8.12 -0.04
CA ASN A 52 16.35 -7.50 -1.00
C ASN A 52 16.23 -8.16 -2.38
N LEU A 53 16.08 -9.48 -2.43
CA LEU A 53 15.84 -10.19 -3.68
C LEU A 53 14.52 -9.76 -4.33
N GLU A 54 13.44 -9.71 -3.56
CA GLU A 54 12.12 -9.30 -4.06
C GLU A 54 12.13 -7.85 -4.55
N LEU A 55 12.82 -6.94 -3.85
CA LEU A 55 12.95 -5.55 -4.28
C LEU A 55 13.68 -5.43 -5.61
N GLY A 56 14.63 -6.33 -5.87
CA GLY A 56 15.37 -6.35 -7.13
C GLY A 56 14.56 -6.83 -8.33
N ILE A 57 13.49 -7.60 -8.10
CA ILE A 57 12.68 -8.18 -9.17
C ILE A 57 11.27 -7.60 -9.27
N THR A 58 10.83 -6.83 -8.27
CA THR A 58 9.50 -6.20 -8.32
C THR A 58 9.44 -5.14 -9.41
N ASP A 59 8.34 -5.10 -10.14
CA ASP A 59 8.06 -4.11 -11.18
C ASP A 59 7.02 -3.08 -10.74
N LEU A 60 6.85 -2.89 -9.46
CA LEU A 60 5.93 -1.89 -8.91
C LEU A 60 6.26 -0.50 -9.45
N GLN A 61 5.25 0.19 -9.98
CA GLN A 61 5.38 1.50 -10.62
C GLN A 61 5.40 2.66 -9.62
N SER A 62 5.88 2.41 -8.41
CA SER A 62 5.99 3.42 -7.35
C SER A 62 7.14 3.05 -6.42
N SER A 63 7.59 4.02 -5.63
CA SER A 63 8.64 3.80 -4.64
C SER A 63 8.12 3.04 -3.43
N ILE A 64 8.98 2.20 -2.86
CA ILE A 64 8.70 1.47 -1.62
C ILE A 64 9.61 2.04 -0.54
N TYR A 65 9.02 2.40 0.60
CA TYR A 65 9.74 2.88 1.77
C TYR A 65 9.91 1.73 2.76
N LEU A 66 11.16 1.31 3.00
CA LEU A 66 11.46 0.31 4.02
C LEU A 66 11.58 1.00 5.38
N ASP A 67 10.64 0.72 6.26
CA ASP A 67 10.61 1.27 7.61
C ASP A 67 11.29 0.29 8.58
N THR A 68 12.62 0.26 8.56
CA THR A 68 13.42 -0.67 9.35
C THR A 68 13.38 -0.38 10.86
N ALA A 69 13.06 0.84 11.25
CA ALA A 69 12.94 1.25 12.66
C ALA A 69 11.48 1.23 13.16
N TYR A 70 10.53 0.77 12.34
CA TYR A 70 9.11 0.69 12.68
C TYR A 70 8.51 2.03 13.12
N VAL A 71 8.98 3.14 12.56
CA VAL A 71 8.56 4.48 12.93
C VAL A 71 7.07 4.70 12.62
N PHE A 72 6.64 4.27 11.44
CA PHE A 72 5.24 4.42 11.02
C PHE A 72 4.29 3.73 12.00
N ARG A 73 4.58 2.46 12.33
CA ARG A 73 3.75 1.69 13.27
C ARG A 73 3.74 2.31 14.66
N ASN A 74 4.91 2.72 15.14
CA ASN A 74 5.07 3.31 16.47
C ASN A 74 4.36 4.67 16.59
N GLN A 75 4.33 5.44 15.52
CA GLN A 75 3.64 6.74 15.50
C GLN A 75 2.13 6.62 15.21
N ASN A 76 1.66 5.45 14.77
CA ASN A 76 0.27 5.22 14.43
C ASN A 76 -0.28 3.97 15.14
N PRO A 77 -0.25 3.93 16.48
CA PRO A 77 -0.65 2.75 17.24
C PRO A 77 -2.15 2.44 17.14
N SER A 78 -2.96 3.40 16.72
CA SER A 78 -4.40 3.21 16.56
C SER A 78 -4.77 2.42 15.30
N ILE A 79 -3.84 2.21 14.36
CA ILE A 79 -4.09 1.38 13.19
C ILE A 79 -4.26 -0.07 13.67
N PRO A 80 -5.42 -0.73 13.39
CA PRO A 80 -5.62 -2.12 13.80
C PRO A 80 -4.58 -3.07 13.20
N ASN A 81 -4.34 -4.20 13.88
CA ASN A 81 -3.38 -5.20 13.39
C ASN A 81 -3.91 -5.98 12.19
N GLU A 82 -5.20 -5.95 11.95
CA GLU A 82 -5.83 -6.68 10.85
C GLU A 82 -5.45 -6.07 9.50
N ARG A 83 -4.99 -6.91 8.60
CA ARG A 83 -4.49 -6.52 7.27
C ARG A 83 -5.50 -5.69 6.46
N LYS A 84 -6.79 -5.95 6.61
CA LYS A 84 -7.84 -5.23 5.88
C LYS A 84 -7.86 -3.72 6.16
N TYR A 85 -7.24 -3.26 7.26
CA TYR A 85 -7.13 -1.86 7.63
C TYR A 85 -5.80 -1.21 7.21
N HIS A 86 -4.92 -1.96 6.54
CA HIS A 86 -3.57 -1.49 6.22
C HIS A 86 -3.48 -0.78 4.86
N SER A 87 -4.59 -0.65 4.14
CA SER A 87 -4.66 0.17 2.92
C SER A 87 -5.74 1.21 3.12
N PHE A 88 -5.39 2.47 2.99
CA PHE A 88 -6.34 3.56 3.21
C PHE A 88 -5.97 4.80 2.39
N LEU A 89 -7.00 5.58 2.04
CA LEU A 89 -6.86 6.80 1.28
C LEU A 89 -6.98 8.01 2.20
N LEU A 90 -6.03 8.93 2.07
CA LEU A 90 -6.07 10.21 2.77
C LEU A 90 -6.48 11.31 1.79
N ASP A 91 -7.24 12.30 2.27
CA ASP A 91 -7.48 13.53 1.53
C ASP A 91 -6.31 14.51 1.69
N LYS A 92 -6.42 15.67 1.09
CA LYS A 92 -5.38 16.72 1.16
C LYS A 92 -5.13 17.25 2.57
N ASN A 93 -6.02 16.97 3.51
CA ASN A 93 -5.91 17.37 4.92
C ASN A 93 -5.46 16.21 5.81
N ASP A 94 -4.96 15.12 5.20
CA ASP A 94 -4.52 13.90 5.88
C ASP A 94 -5.62 13.18 6.66
N ARG A 95 -6.87 13.34 6.23
CA ARG A 95 -8.00 12.62 6.81
C ARG A 95 -8.28 11.35 6.02
N ILE A 96 -8.59 10.27 6.73
CA ILE A 96 -8.95 9.01 6.08
C ILE A 96 -10.35 9.12 5.47
N VAL A 97 -10.43 8.94 4.15
CA VAL A 97 -11.69 8.99 3.40
C VAL A 97 -12.09 7.64 2.81
N PHE A 98 -11.22 6.65 2.89
CA PHE A 98 -11.48 5.30 2.40
C PHE A 98 -10.55 4.33 3.09
N VAL A 99 -11.04 3.14 3.45
CA VAL A 99 -10.26 2.04 4.01
C VAL A 99 -10.57 0.77 3.23
N GLY A 100 -9.54 0.08 2.77
CA GLY A 100 -9.68 -1.17 2.06
C GLY A 100 -8.66 -1.32 0.95
N SER A 101 -8.52 -2.55 0.43
CA SER A 101 -7.62 -2.86 -0.66
C SER A 101 -8.41 -3.04 -1.97
N PRO A 102 -8.38 -2.05 -2.87
CA PRO A 102 -9.13 -2.14 -4.13
C PRO A 102 -8.57 -3.19 -5.09
N VAL A 103 -7.38 -3.73 -4.83
CA VAL A 103 -6.78 -4.79 -5.66
C VAL A 103 -7.26 -6.19 -5.30
N ASP A 104 -7.86 -6.36 -4.11
CA ASP A 104 -8.26 -7.66 -3.59
C ASP A 104 -9.75 -7.98 -3.81
N ASN A 105 -10.57 -6.98 -4.14
CA ASN A 105 -12.02 -7.16 -4.19
C ASN A 105 -12.66 -6.15 -5.16
N ASP A 106 -13.50 -6.65 -6.08
CA ASP A 106 -14.13 -5.81 -7.10
C ASP A 106 -15.12 -4.79 -6.52
N LYS A 107 -15.82 -5.14 -5.44
CA LYS A 107 -16.75 -4.21 -4.77
C LYS A 107 -15.98 -3.06 -4.12
N ILE A 108 -14.87 -3.38 -3.46
CA ILE A 108 -13.99 -2.38 -2.86
C ILE A 108 -13.38 -1.50 -3.94
N LYS A 109 -12.97 -2.10 -5.06
CA LYS A 109 -12.44 -1.35 -6.20
C LYS A 109 -13.46 -0.35 -6.75
N ALA A 110 -14.74 -0.74 -6.85
CA ALA A 110 -15.80 0.15 -7.32
C ALA A 110 -16.00 1.34 -6.38
N ILE A 111 -16.00 1.10 -5.06
CA ILE A 111 -16.12 2.15 -4.05
C ILE A 111 -14.90 3.09 -4.11
N TYR A 112 -13.72 2.53 -4.24
CA TYR A 112 -12.48 3.29 -4.38
C TYR A 112 -12.54 4.21 -5.61
N GLY A 113 -12.97 3.68 -6.75
CA GLY A 113 -13.13 4.45 -7.98
C GLY A 113 -14.05 5.65 -7.81
N LYS A 114 -15.18 5.47 -7.13
CA LYS A 114 -16.12 6.55 -6.83
C LYS A 114 -15.48 7.60 -5.91
N THR A 115 -14.74 7.15 -4.92
CA THR A 115 -14.08 8.04 -3.95
C THR A 115 -13.06 8.94 -4.61
N ILE A 116 -12.28 8.42 -5.55
CA ILE A 116 -11.25 9.20 -6.27
C ILE A 116 -11.78 9.90 -7.51
N GLY A 117 -13.07 9.76 -7.83
CA GLY A 117 -13.72 10.43 -8.96
C GLY A 117 -13.58 9.72 -10.31
N VAL A 118 -13.23 8.45 -10.32
CA VAL A 118 -13.29 7.62 -11.53
C VAL A 118 -14.74 7.23 -11.78
N LYS A 119 -15.22 7.52 -12.97
CA LYS A 119 -16.59 7.17 -13.38
C LYS A 119 -16.62 5.84 -14.13
#